data_e38e91c3af527207c1c6358ffa302284
#
_entry.id   e38e91c3af527207c1c6358ffa302284
#
_cell.length_a   1.000
_cell.length_b   1.000
_cell.length_c   1.000
_cell.angle_alpha   90.00
_cell.angle_beta   90.00
_cell.angle_gamma   90.00
#
_symmetry.space_group_name_H-M   'P 1'
#
loop_
_entity.id
_entity.type
_entity.pdbx_description
1 polymer ?
#
loop_
_entity_poly.entity_id
_entity_poly.type
_entity_poly.pdbx_seq_one_letter_code
_entity_poly.pdbx_strand_id
1 'polypeptide(L)'
;GRAYGVARVPVVKGQAIPAYAPRSVKGIGVTYATTTQGADPTAGYAIATNVLNVGCKVDPLSNEGQVELSRNLQIATAAIDSTGLCLFIAFPALDIAECLPAAVDMLNARFGTKLTMDDVVGLGKTVLKLEHEFNLAAGIGPEQDRLPEFFELEAVAPHNVKWDMDQKELATFWNF
;
A
#
# COMPACT_ATOMS: atom_id res chain seq x y z
N GLY A 1 -16.24 15.95 -10.99
CA GLY A 1 -15.52 17.16 -10.57
C GLY A 1 -15.40 18.18 -11.70
N ARG A 2 -14.85 17.79 -12.83
CA ARG A 2 -14.65 18.70 -13.99
C ARG A 2 -15.96 19.28 -14.52
N ALA A 3 -17.00 18.45 -14.62
CA ALA A 3 -18.30 18.88 -15.17
C ALA A 3 -19.02 19.91 -14.28
N TYR A 4 -18.80 19.83 -12.97
CA TYR A 4 -19.50 20.68 -11.98
C TYR A 4 -18.57 21.67 -11.26
N GLY A 5 -17.30 21.78 -11.67
CA GLY A 5 -16.33 22.68 -11.03
C GLY A 5 -15.98 22.32 -9.59
N VAL A 6 -16.11 21.06 -9.20
CA VAL A 6 -15.80 20.58 -7.85
C VAL A 6 -14.31 20.23 -7.74
N ALA A 7 -13.57 20.97 -6.92
CA ALA A 7 -12.14 20.72 -6.68
C ALA A 7 -11.88 19.56 -5.68
N ARG A 8 -12.83 19.31 -4.76
CA ARG A 8 -12.70 18.30 -3.70
C ARG A 8 -13.17 16.93 -4.18
N VAL A 9 -12.49 16.34 -5.13
CA VAL A 9 -12.79 15.00 -5.64
C VAL A 9 -11.75 14.03 -5.08
N PRO A 10 -12.13 13.09 -4.19
CA PRO A 10 -11.21 12.14 -3.57
C PRO A 10 -10.90 10.99 -4.53
N VAL A 11 -10.01 11.21 -5.47
CA VAL A 11 -9.62 10.24 -6.51
C VAL A 11 -8.11 10.24 -6.67
N VAL A 12 -7.50 9.05 -6.75
CA VAL A 12 -6.10 8.85 -7.14
C VAL A 12 -6.07 7.88 -8.33
N LYS A 13 -5.34 8.24 -9.39
CA LYS A 13 -5.22 7.42 -10.63
C LYS A 13 -6.58 6.92 -11.16
N GLY A 14 -7.63 7.74 -11.05
CA GLY A 14 -8.98 7.40 -11.52
C GLY A 14 -9.85 6.60 -10.54
N GLN A 15 -9.31 6.12 -9.42
CA GLN A 15 -10.04 5.36 -8.41
C GLN A 15 -10.44 6.25 -7.24
N ALA A 16 -11.70 6.13 -6.79
CA ALA A 16 -12.21 6.86 -5.64
C ALA A 16 -11.57 6.36 -4.33
N ILE A 17 -11.17 7.30 -3.49
CA ILE A 17 -10.62 7.00 -2.15
C ILE A 17 -11.74 6.44 -1.26
N PRO A 18 -11.55 5.27 -0.64
CA PRO A 18 -12.47 4.71 0.35
C PRO A 18 -12.50 5.51 1.66
N ALA A 19 -13.29 5.08 2.63
CA ALA A 19 -13.57 5.82 3.86
C ALA A 19 -12.38 5.96 4.85
N TYR A 20 -11.23 5.35 4.59
CA TYR A 20 -10.04 5.53 5.42
C TYR A 20 -9.38 6.88 5.12
N ALA A 21 -9.32 7.75 6.13
CA ALA A 21 -8.81 9.11 5.96
C ALA A 21 -7.26 9.14 5.90
N PRO A 22 -6.65 9.50 4.76
CA PRO A 22 -5.19 9.47 4.61
C PRO A 22 -4.47 10.51 5.48
N ARG A 23 -5.18 11.53 5.97
CA ARG A 23 -4.65 12.52 6.91
C ARG A 23 -4.44 11.96 8.31
N SER A 24 -5.32 11.03 8.73
CA SER A 24 -5.32 10.45 10.08
C SER A 24 -4.65 9.08 10.13
N VAL A 25 -4.41 8.46 8.97
CA VAL A 25 -3.68 7.20 8.84
C VAL A 25 -2.70 7.37 7.69
N LYS A 26 -1.51 7.88 8.01
CA LYS A 26 -0.50 8.26 7.02
C LYS A 26 -0.06 7.10 6.14
N GLY A 27 0.06 5.90 6.70
CA GLY A 27 0.43 4.70 5.94
C GLY A 27 -0.55 4.36 4.83
N ILE A 28 -1.87 4.52 5.07
CA ILE A 28 -2.86 4.31 4.02
C ILE A 28 -2.82 5.42 2.97
N GLY A 29 -2.46 6.64 3.37
CA GLY A 29 -2.23 7.75 2.45
C GLY A 29 -1.07 7.45 1.47
N VAL A 30 0.03 6.88 1.99
CA VAL A 30 1.14 6.40 1.15
C VAL A 30 0.65 5.31 0.20
N THR A 31 -0.11 4.34 0.70
CA THR A 31 -0.69 3.27 -0.12
C THR A 31 -1.52 3.84 -1.27
N TYR A 32 -2.44 4.77 -1.01
CA TYR A 32 -3.25 5.40 -2.05
C TYR A 32 -2.43 6.13 -3.11
N ALA A 33 -1.38 6.82 -2.69
CA ALA A 33 -0.53 7.57 -3.61
C ALA A 33 0.32 6.65 -4.49
N THR A 34 0.90 5.58 -3.93
CA THR A 34 1.95 4.79 -4.58
C THR A 34 1.47 3.51 -5.26
N THR A 35 0.31 2.96 -4.87
CA THR A 35 -0.20 1.73 -5.48
C THR A 35 -0.40 1.89 -7.00
N THR A 36 -0.08 0.85 -7.73
CA THR A 36 -0.19 0.79 -9.18
C THR A 36 -1.63 0.91 -9.68
N GLN A 37 -2.60 0.54 -8.84
CA GLN A 37 -4.02 0.51 -9.16
C GLN A 37 -4.72 1.86 -8.92
N GLY A 38 -4.20 2.72 -8.03
CA GLY A 38 -4.85 3.95 -7.56
C GLY A 38 -5.26 3.85 -6.10
N ALA A 39 -6.33 4.52 -5.69
CA ALA A 39 -6.76 4.61 -4.28
C ALA A 39 -7.30 3.28 -3.72
N ASP A 40 -6.51 2.22 -3.79
CA ASP A 40 -6.86 0.91 -3.23
C ASP A 40 -6.26 0.72 -1.83
N PRO A 41 -7.09 0.57 -0.76
CA PRO A 41 -6.58 0.31 0.59
C PRO A 41 -6.02 -1.10 0.73
N THR A 42 -6.49 -2.05 -0.06
CA THR A 42 -6.15 -3.48 0.10
C THR A 42 -4.77 -3.82 -0.46
N ALA A 43 -4.26 -3.02 -1.38
CA ALA A 43 -2.93 -3.24 -1.97
C ALA A 43 -1.79 -3.23 -0.92
N GLY A 44 -1.95 -2.50 0.19
CA GLY A 44 -0.98 -2.49 1.28
C GLY A 44 -1.64 -2.03 2.57
N TYR A 45 -2.56 -2.80 3.10
CA TYR A 45 -3.54 -2.49 4.15
C TYR A 45 -2.91 -1.96 5.45
N ALA A 46 -2.30 -0.77 5.39
CA ALA A 46 -1.60 -0.12 6.50
C ALA A 46 -2.50 0.14 7.73
N ILE A 47 -3.82 0.08 7.59
CA ILE A 47 -4.76 0.13 8.71
C ILE A 47 -4.47 -0.98 9.72
N ALA A 48 -4.10 -2.19 9.27
CA ALA A 48 -3.77 -3.30 10.15
C ALA A 48 -2.64 -2.90 11.14
N THR A 49 -1.58 -2.31 10.62
CA THR A 49 -0.42 -1.90 11.43
C THR A 49 -0.65 -0.59 12.19
N ASN A 50 -1.14 0.45 11.50
CA ASN A 50 -1.29 1.78 12.09
C ASN A 50 -2.40 1.85 13.16
N VAL A 51 -3.49 1.10 13.00
CA VAL A 51 -4.68 1.21 13.87
C VAL A 51 -4.88 -0.03 14.72
N LEU A 52 -4.74 -1.22 14.12
CA LEU A 52 -5.01 -2.48 14.81
C LEU A 52 -3.75 -3.06 15.48
N ASN A 53 -2.57 -2.49 15.22
CA ASN A 53 -1.26 -2.94 15.72
C ASN A 53 -0.91 -4.40 15.34
N VAL A 54 -1.39 -4.85 14.17
CA VAL A 54 -1.06 -6.18 13.63
C VAL A 54 0.33 -6.14 13.00
N GLY A 55 1.18 -7.09 13.32
CA GLY A 55 2.56 -7.22 12.86
C GLY A 55 3.55 -6.28 13.57
N CYS A 56 3.25 -5.00 13.62
CA CYS A 56 4.03 -4.00 14.35
C CYS A 56 3.17 -2.78 14.70
N LYS A 57 3.73 -1.85 15.45
CA LYS A 57 3.06 -0.59 15.82
C LYS A 57 3.78 0.59 15.20
N VAL A 58 3.09 1.34 14.34
CA VAL A 58 3.56 2.61 13.78
C VAL A 58 2.50 3.68 14.01
N ASP A 59 2.91 4.84 14.52
CA ASP A 59 1.97 5.93 14.82
C ASP A 59 1.25 6.39 13.54
N PRO A 60 -0.08 6.27 13.46
CA PRO A 60 -0.83 6.64 12.27
C PRO A 60 -0.74 8.13 11.89
N LEU A 61 -0.40 8.99 12.84
CA LEU A 61 -0.33 10.46 12.65
C LEU A 61 1.07 10.94 12.28
N SER A 62 2.12 10.10 12.44
CA SER A 62 3.49 10.40 12.05
C SER A 62 3.76 10.02 10.60
N ASN A 63 4.62 10.78 9.91
CA ASN A 63 5.12 10.40 8.58
C ASN A 63 6.26 9.38 8.66
N GLU A 64 6.96 9.33 9.81
CA GLU A 64 8.14 8.50 10.00
C GLU A 64 7.84 7.01 9.75
N GLY A 65 8.63 6.39 8.86
CA GLY A 65 8.54 4.97 8.54
C GLY A 65 7.34 4.54 7.68
N GLN A 66 6.41 5.46 7.33
CA GLN A 66 5.19 5.09 6.63
C GLN A 66 5.44 4.64 5.18
N VAL A 67 6.42 5.24 4.50
CA VAL A 67 6.75 4.85 3.12
C VAL A 67 7.33 3.44 3.08
N GLU A 68 8.24 3.12 4.00
CA GLU A 68 8.80 1.78 4.12
C GLU A 68 7.73 0.75 4.53
N LEU A 69 6.89 1.09 5.51
CA LEU A 69 5.78 0.25 5.93
C LEU A 69 4.85 -0.08 4.76
N SER A 70 4.37 0.95 4.05
CA SER A 70 3.46 0.75 2.93
C SER A 70 4.10 -0.06 1.80
N ARG A 71 5.37 0.19 1.49
CA ARG A 71 6.14 -0.61 0.53
C ARG A 71 6.16 -2.08 0.89
N ASN A 72 6.54 -2.40 2.13
CA ASN A 72 6.65 -3.78 2.59
C ASN A 72 5.30 -4.48 2.58
N LEU A 73 4.23 -3.79 2.98
CA LEU A 73 2.88 -4.32 2.92
C LEU A 73 2.41 -4.55 1.48
N GLN A 74 2.71 -3.63 0.55
CA GLN A 74 2.35 -3.80 -0.86
C GLN A 74 3.10 -4.97 -1.49
N ILE A 75 4.39 -5.16 -1.18
CA ILE A 75 5.17 -6.31 -1.63
C ILE A 75 4.56 -7.61 -1.10
N ALA A 76 4.23 -7.66 0.20
CA ALA A 76 3.64 -8.83 0.82
C ALA A 76 2.25 -9.15 0.22
N THR A 77 1.43 -8.13 0.01
CA THR A 77 0.10 -8.30 -0.60
C THR A 77 0.21 -8.81 -2.04
N ALA A 78 1.07 -8.23 -2.87
CA ALA A 78 1.28 -8.68 -4.23
C ALA A 78 1.77 -10.15 -4.29
N ALA A 79 2.61 -10.56 -3.33
CA ALA A 79 3.03 -11.94 -3.18
C ALA A 79 1.85 -12.86 -2.81
N ILE A 80 1.06 -12.50 -1.80
CA ILE A 80 -0.11 -13.27 -1.35
C ILE A 80 -1.13 -13.40 -2.48
N ASP A 81 -1.48 -12.32 -3.15
CA ASP A 81 -2.44 -12.30 -4.26
C ASP A 81 -1.98 -13.21 -5.42
N SER A 82 -0.68 -13.22 -5.72
CA SER A 82 -0.10 -14.09 -6.73
C SER A 82 -0.22 -15.58 -6.39
N THR A 83 -0.36 -15.93 -5.12
CA THR A 83 -0.60 -17.32 -4.68
C THR A 83 -2.06 -17.74 -4.74
N GLY A 84 -2.98 -16.81 -4.96
CA GLY A 84 -4.43 -17.03 -4.91
C GLY A 84 -5.00 -17.10 -3.49
N LEU A 85 -4.21 -16.77 -2.46
CA LEU A 85 -4.67 -16.68 -1.08
C LEU A 85 -5.44 -15.37 -0.87
N CYS A 86 -6.45 -15.41 0.01
CA CYS A 86 -7.23 -14.24 0.35
C CYS A 86 -6.44 -13.28 1.24
N LEU A 87 -6.60 -11.96 1.03
CA LEU A 87 -5.97 -10.92 1.85
C LEU A 87 -6.22 -11.11 3.37
N PHE A 88 -7.35 -11.66 3.78
CA PHE A 88 -7.63 -11.90 5.20
C PHE A 88 -6.65 -12.86 5.87
N ILE A 89 -5.92 -13.69 5.12
CA ILE A 89 -4.83 -14.50 5.68
C ILE A 89 -3.61 -13.65 6.06
N ALA A 90 -3.48 -12.44 5.53
CA ALA A 90 -2.38 -11.55 5.85
C ALA A 90 -2.35 -11.16 7.34
N PHE A 91 -3.50 -11.04 7.99
CA PHE A 91 -3.56 -10.70 9.41
C PHE A 91 -2.86 -11.74 10.30
N PRO A 92 -3.24 -13.03 10.28
CA PRO A 92 -2.49 -14.04 11.02
C PRO A 92 -1.07 -14.22 10.50
N ALA A 93 -0.82 -14.00 9.21
CA ALA A 93 0.52 -14.13 8.64
C ALA A 93 1.51 -13.06 9.14
N LEU A 94 1.02 -11.89 9.53
CA LEU A 94 1.85 -10.83 10.13
C LEU A 94 2.10 -11.04 11.62
N ASP A 95 1.20 -11.72 12.34
CA ASP A 95 1.30 -11.91 13.80
C ASP A 95 1.84 -13.28 14.20
N ILE A 96 1.66 -14.29 13.35
CA ILE A 96 2.04 -15.68 13.66
C ILE A 96 3.19 -16.11 12.75
N ALA A 97 4.36 -16.29 13.34
CA ALA A 97 5.60 -16.55 12.59
C ALA A 97 5.54 -17.78 11.67
N GLU A 98 4.72 -18.77 12.01
CA GLU A 98 4.57 -20.03 11.27
C GLU A 98 3.66 -19.91 10.03
N CYS A 99 2.83 -18.87 9.93
CA CYS A 99 1.81 -18.78 8.86
C CYS A 99 2.41 -18.60 7.47
N LEU A 100 3.39 -17.69 7.31
CA LEU A 100 4.01 -17.49 5.99
C LEU A 100 4.86 -18.68 5.56
N PRO A 101 5.72 -19.28 6.43
CA PRO A 101 6.39 -20.53 6.10
C PRO A 101 5.43 -21.65 5.69
N ALA A 102 4.32 -21.83 6.39
CA ALA A 102 3.33 -22.83 6.03
C ALA A 102 2.72 -22.58 4.64
N ALA A 103 2.48 -21.32 4.27
CA ALA A 103 2.00 -20.97 2.92
C ALA A 103 3.05 -21.35 1.84
N VAL A 104 4.33 -21.12 2.10
CA VAL A 104 5.43 -21.54 1.21
C VAL A 104 5.48 -23.06 1.08
N ASP A 105 5.35 -23.79 2.19
CA ASP A 105 5.32 -25.25 2.19
C ASP A 105 4.13 -25.80 1.39
N MET A 106 2.97 -25.16 1.48
CA MET A 106 1.80 -25.52 0.67
C MET A 106 2.06 -25.33 -0.84
N LEU A 107 2.69 -24.22 -1.23
CA LEU A 107 3.08 -23.98 -2.63
C LEU A 107 4.08 -25.04 -3.11
N ASN A 108 5.10 -25.32 -2.31
CA ASN A 108 6.11 -26.32 -2.62
C ASN A 108 5.48 -27.72 -2.79
N ALA A 109 4.58 -28.11 -1.87
CA ALA A 109 3.87 -29.38 -1.95
C ALA A 109 2.96 -29.46 -3.16
N ARG A 110 2.25 -28.35 -3.51
CA ARG A 110 1.31 -28.34 -4.64
C ARG A 110 1.98 -28.37 -5.99
N PHE A 111 3.10 -27.68 -6.14
CA PHE A 111 3.76 -27.48 -7.44
C PHE A 111 5.09 -28.25 -7.59
N GLY A 112 5.53 -28.98 -6.56
CA GLY A 112 6.79 -29.69 -6.56
C GLY A 112 8.03 -28.77 -6.63
N THR A 113 7.89 -27.56 -6.12
CA THR A 113 8.96 -26.52 -6.10
C THR A 113 9.78 -26.60 -4.82
N LYS A 114 10.78 -25.75 -4.69
CA LYS A 114 11.62 -25.56 -3.50
C LYS A 114 11.77 -24.07 -3.21
N LEU A 115 10.65 -23.34 -3.24
CA LEU A 115 10.62 -21.92 -2.94
C LEU A 115 11.02 -21.67 -1.50
N THR A 116 11.72 -20.58 -1.28
CA THR A 116 12.03 -20.00 0.02
C THR A 116 11.13 -18.81 0.30
N MET A 117 11.19 -18.26 1.51
CA MET A 117 10.52 -16.99 1.84
C MET A 117 11.03 -15.85 0.98
N ASP A 118 12.33 -15.80 0.70
CA ASP A 118 12.93 -14.76 -0.14
C ASP A 118 12.44 -14.83 -1.58
N ASP A 119 12.18 -16.03 -2.11
CA ASP A 119 11.58 -16.20 -3.45
C ASP A 119 10.17 -15.64 -3.51
N VAL A 120 9.37 -15.83 -2.45
CA VAL A 120 8.00 -15.30 -2.36
C VAL A 120 8.02 -13.77 -2.24
N VAL A 121 8.91 -13.21 -1.43
CA VAL A 121 9.12 -11.75 -1.37
C VAL A 121 9.61 -11.22 -2.73
N GLY A 122 10.52 -11.93 -3.38
CA GLY A 122 11.01 -11.63 -4.74
C GLY A 122 9.87 -11.61 -5.77
N LEU A 123 8.91 -12.53 -5.66
CA LEU A 123 7.71 -12.54 -6.50
C LEU A 123 6.90 -11.24 -6.34
N GLY A 124 6.60 -10.84 -5.10
CA GLY A 124 5.87 -9.60 -4.84
C GLY A 124 6.55 -8.37 -5.40
N LYS A 125 7.88 -8.27 -5.24
CA LYS A 125 8.68 -7.19 -5.84
C LYS A 125 8.59 -7.20 -7.36
N THR A 126 8.68 -8.37 -7.97
CA THR A 126 8.62 -8.53 -9.43
C THR A 126 7.27 -8.09 -9.97
N VAL A 127 6.18 -8.52 -9.34
CA VAL A 127 4.81 -8.14 -9.73
C VAL A 127 4.64 -6.64 -9.67
N LEU A 128 4.97 -5.99 -8.56
CA LEU A 128 4.83 -4.54 -8.43
C LEU A 128 5.67 -3.77 -9.46
N LYS A 129 6.89 -4.22 -9.76
CA LYS A 129 7.73 -3.60 -10.79
C LYS A 129 7.13 -3.72 -12.18
N LEU A 130 6.60 -4.89 -12.54
CA LEU A 130 5.93 -5.10 -13.83
C LEU A 130 4.67 -4.23 -13.97
N GLU A 131 3.87 -4.12 -12.92
CA GLU A 131 2.70 -3.24 -12.90
C GLU A 131 3.09 -1.76 -13.03
N HIS A 132 4.16 -1.36 -12.33
CA HIS A 132 4.68 0.00 -12.43
C HIS A 132 5.20 0.31 -13.84
N GLU A 133 5.97 -0.60 -14.43
CA GLU A 133 6.45 -0.47 -15.82
C GLU A 133 5.29 -0.38 -16.82
N PHE A 134 4.25 -1.20 -16.62
CA PHE A 134 3.02 -1.11 -17.42
C PHE A 134 2.38 0.27 -17.30
N ASN A 135 2.25 0.81 -16.09
CA ASN A 135 1.70 2.14 -15.84
C ASN A 135 2.53 3.23 -16.52
N LEU A 136 3.85 3.19 -16.41
CA LEU A 136 4.74 4.13 -17.08
C LEU A 136 4.54 4.08 -18.60
N ALA A 137 4.44 2.89 -19.18
CA ALA A 137 4.18 2.72 -20.61
C ALA A 137 2.79 3.24 -21.02
N ALA A 138 1.81 3.19 -20.11
CA ALA A 138 0.46 3.73 -20.32
C ALA A 138 0.37 5.26 -20.05
N GLY A 139 1.47 5.91 -19.67
CA GLY A 139 1.51 7.36 -19.38
C GLY A 139 1.07 7.72 -17.97
N ILE A 140 1.06 6.77 -17.04
CA ILE A 140 0.85 6.99 -15.61
C ILE A 140 2.22 7.00 -14.93
N GLY A 141 2.73 8.18 -14.63
CA GLY A 141 4.07 8.39 -14.08
C GLY A 141 4.08 8.90 -12.64
N PRO A 142 5.25 9.27 -12.12
CA PRO A 142 5.42 9.71 -10.72
C PRO A 142 4.58 10.93 -10.34
N GLU A 143 4.15 11.75 -11.30
CA GLU A 143 3.29 12.91 -11.06
C GLU A 143 1.87 12.53 -10.62
N GLN A 144 1.44 11.29 -10.88
CA GLN A 144 0.17 10.75 -10.38
C GLN A 144 0.32 10.06 -9.01
N ASP A 145 1.54 9.87 -8.51
CA ASP A 145 1.81 9.30 -7.18
C ASP A 145 1.60 10.35 -6.08
N ARG A 146 0.37 10.86 -5.99
CA ARG A 146 0.00 11.90 -5.04
C ARG A 146 -1.47 11.83 -4.66
N LEU A 147 -1.79 12.39 -3.50
CA LEU A 147 -3.18 12.60 -3.07
C LEU A 147 -3.75 13.88 -3.68
N PRO A 148 -5.09 14.01 -3.77
CA PRO A 148 -5.75 15.28 -4.09
C PRO A 148 -5.34 16.41 -3.13
N GLU A 149 -5.10 17.60 -3.69
CA GLU A 149 -4.55 18.77 -3.00
C GLU A 149 -5.33 19.16 -1.72
N PHE A 150 -6.64 18.96 -1.68
CA PHE A 150 -7.42 19.32 -0.49
C PHE A 150 -7.03 18.54 0.76
N PHE A 151 -6.40 17.36 0.65
CA PHE A 151 -5.85 16.64 1.79
C PHE A 151 -4.63 17.33 2.39
N GLU A 152 -3.89 18.10 1.59
CA GLU A 152 -2.72 18.89 2.02
C GLU A 152 -3.14 20.24 2.61
N LEU A 153 -4.23 20.83 2.11
CA LEU A 153 -4.68 22.16 2.52
C LEU A 153 -5.59 22.15 3.75
N GLU A 154 -6.41 21.11 3.91
CA GLU A 154 -7.47 21.09 4.91
C GLU A 154 -7.14 20.12 6.05
N ALA A 155 -7.10 20.66 7.26
CA ALA A 155 -6.93 19.87 8.47
C ALA A 155 -8.22 19.12 8.83
N VAL A 156 -8.07 17.92 9.43
CA VAL A 156 -9.18 17.10 9.94
C VAL A 156 -9.16 17.04 11.48
N ALA A 157 -10.31 17.36 12.08
CA ALA A 157 -10.51 17.21 13.52
C ALA A 157 -10.54 15.73 13.94
N PRO A 158 -10.24 15.39 15.21
CA PRO A 158 -9.91 16.29 16.31
C PRO A 158 -8.43 16.70 16.38
N HIS A 159 -7.55 15.99 15.65
CA HIS A 159 -6.10 16.19 15.75
C HIS A 159 -5.54 17.33 14.87
N ASN A 160 -6.40 17.96 14.06
CA ASN A 160 -6.02 19.02 13.10
C ASN A 160 -4.87 18.61 12.17
N VAL A 161 -4.86 17.36 11.74
CA VAL A 161 -3.83 16.78 10.87
C VAL A 161 -4.18 16.99 9.41
N LYS A 162 -3.11 17.13 8.61
CA LYS A 162 -3.15 17.23 7.15
C LYS A 162 -2.33 16.10 6.53
N TRP A 163 -2.47 15.92 5.24
CA TRP A 163 -1.50 15.17 4.45
C TRP A 163 -0.30 16.07 4.17
N ASP A 164 0.83 15.76 4.76
CA ASP A 164 2.06 16.53 4.74
C ASP A 164 3.31 15.67 4.48
N MET A 165 3.11 14.53 3.81
CA MET A 165 4.19 13.65 3.41
C MET A 165 5.10 14.34 2.40
N ASP A 166 6.42 14.33 2.64
CA ASP A 166 7.41 14.87 1.70
C ASP A 166 7.39 14.04 0.40
N GLN A 167 7.23 14.72 -0.73
CA GLN A 167 7.23 14.09 -2.05
C GLN A 167 8.56 13.39 -2.36
N LYS A 168 9.69 13.88 -1.82
CA LYS A 168 10.99 13.23 -1.97
C LYS A 168 11.03 11.90 -1.22
N GLU A 169 10.44 11.84 -0.03
CA GLU A 169 10.32 10.61 0.73
C GLU A 169 9.38 9.64 0.01
N LEU A 170 8.24 10.11 -0.46
CA LEU A 170 7.28 9.31 -1.23
C LEU A 170 7.91 8.71 -2.48
N ALA A 171 8.76 9.47 -3.18
CA ALA A 171 9.48 9.00 -4.36
C ALA A 171 10.46 7.85 -4.06
N THR A 172 10.86 7.66 -2.80
CA THR A 172 11.70 6.51 -2.40
C THR A 172 10.95 5.19 -2.39
N PHE A 173 9.62 5.21 -2.51
CA PHE A 173 8.79 3.99 -2.48
C PHE A 173 9.30 2.90 -3.43
N TRP A 174 9.74 3.25 -4.62
CA TRP A 174 10.19 2.32 -5.66
C TRP A 174 11.66 1.86 -5.55
N ASN A 175 12.36 2.26 -4.48
CA ASN A 175 13.76 1.88 -4.24
C ASN A 175 13.87 0.47 -3.62
N PHE A 176 13.52 -0.60 -4.38
CA PHE A 176 13.63 -1.99 -3.92
C PHE A 176 13.93 -2.99 -5.05
#